data_3212cd340729fd59557935f887e04384
#
_entry.id   3212cd340729fd59557935f887e04384
#
_cell.length_a   1.000
_cell.length_b   1.000
_cell.length_c   1.000
_cell.angle_alpha   90.00
_cell.angle_beta   90.00
_cell.angle_gamma   90.00
#
_symmetry.space_group_name_H-M   'P 1'
#
loop_
_entity.id
_entity.type
_entity.pdbx_description
1 polymer ?
#
loop_
_entity_poly.entity_id
_entity_poly.type
_entity_poly.pdbx_seq_one_letter_code
_entity_poly.pdbx_strand_id
1 'polypeptide(L)'
;RGAMSQGYAALDAENFEEARGFFAKAGRIRPGASEPQSAQVELATAQTAAKLRQLANTGKSQELDEAWTEAVATYEEALSIDSTLIYAQDGLKQAAPRAELATALNNVLKDSERLVDARALKAAEAVFADAMAISPRGPVLEAQLSELQKLLLWAKTPVTVKFISDEQTDVTLLRVKRLGSFVTSELTLRPGRYTALGVRNGFRDVRINFDIKPESRAEIDVRCLEAI
;
A
#
# COMPACT_ATOMS: atom_id res chain seq x y z
N ARG A 1 25.82 51.68 4.50
CA ARG A 1 24.65 51.66 3.55
C ARG A 1 24.80 50.52 2.52
N GLY A 2 26.02 50.30 1.97
CA GLY A 2 26.22 49.32 0.93
C GLY A 2 25.83 47.89 1.32
N ALA A 3 26.22 47.39 2.51
CA ALA A 3 25.93 46.02 2.91
C ALA A 3 24.41 45.77 3.12
N MET A 4 23.66 46.70 3.70
CA MET A 4 22.21 46.57 3.83
C MET A 4 21.51 46.54 2.46
N SER A 5 21.87 47.45 1.54
CA SER A 5 21.30 47.47 0.19
C SER A 5 21.60 46.17 -0.60
N GLN A 6 22.81 45.66 -0.45
CA GLN A 6 23.18 44.35 -1.08
C GLN A 6 22.39 43.21 -0.43
N GLY A 7 22.19 43.23 0.88
CA GLY A 7 21.41 42.25 1.59
C GLY A 7 19.94 42.21 1.14
N TYR A 8 19.31 43.36 0.97
CA TYR A 8 17.94 43.43 0.46
C TYR A 8 17.84 43.01 -1.00
N ALA A 9 18.79 43.39 -1.86
CA ALA A 9 18.83 42.95 -3.24
C ALA A 9 18.97 41.39 -3.35
N ALA A 10 19.78 40.79 -2.48
CA ALA A 10 19.90 39.35 -2.39
C ALA A 10 18.61 38.70 -1.85
N LEU A 11 17.95 39.32 -0.89
CA LEU A 11 16.67 38.86 -0.34
C LEU A 11 15.55 38.90 -1.39
N ASP A 12 15.46 39.98 -2.16
CA ASP A 12 14.49 40.09 -3.26
C ASP A 12 14.73 39.05 -4.37
N ALA A 13 15.98 38.64 -4.57
CA ALA A 13 16.36 37.57 -5.50
C ALA A 13 16.21 36.16 -4.88
N GLU A 14 15.70 36.04 -3.67
CA GLU A 14 15.60 34.80 -2.88
C GLU A 14 16.95 34.11 -2.61
N ASN A 15 18.08 34.86 -2.73
CA ASN A 15 19.41 34.39 -2.37
C ASN A 15 19.66 34.51 -0.86
N PHE A 16 18.96 33.72 -0.07
CA PHE A 16 18.87 33.83 1.38
C PHE A 16 20.23 33.74 2.11
N GLU A 17 21.14 32.88 1.65
CA GLU A 17 22.46 32.76 2.25
C GLU A 17 23.32 34.01 2.02
N GLU A 18 23.24 34.58 0.84
CA GLU A 18 23.94 35.82 0.49
C GLU A 18 23.35 37.01 1.28
N ALA A 19 22.01 37.11 1.35
CA ALA A 19 21.32 38.12 2.15
C ALA A 19 21.74 38.02 3.62
N ARG A 20 21.80 36.82 4.20
CA ARG A 20 22.27 36.58 5.57
C ARG A 20 23.69 37.09 5.78
N GLY A 21 24.60 36.81 4.83
CA GLY A 21 25.99 37.26 4.88
C GLY A 21 26.10 38.80 4.90
N PHE A 22 25.32 39.50 4.05
CA PHE A 22 25.32 40.98 4.01
C PHE A 22 24.69 41.60 5.26
N PHE A 23 23.60 41.07 5.78
CA PHE A 23 22.97 41.59 7.02
C PHE A 23 23.89 41.35 8.23
N ALA A 24 24.55 40.20 8.33
CA ALA A 24 25.54 39.95 9.36
C ALA A 24 26.75 40.91 9.27
N LYS A 25 27.23 41.21 8.06
CA LYS A 25 28.29 42.19 7.82
C LYS A 25 27.85 43.60 8.26
N ALA A 26 26.61 44.00 7.94
CA ALA A 26 26.07 45.28 8.34
C ALA A 26 26.00 45.41 9.87
N GLY A 27 25.56 44.36 10.58
CA GLY A 27 25.51 44.34 12.04
C GLY A 27 26.88 44.45 12.71
N ARG A 28 27.94 43.85 12.06
CA ARG A 28 29.33 44.02 12.56
C ARG A 28 29.89 45.40 12.36
N ILE A 29 29.50 46.10 11.29
CA ILE A 29 29.92 47.48 11.01
C ILE A 29 29.28 48.48 11.99
N ARG A 30 28.04 48.21 12.40
CA ARG A 30 27.29 49.03 13.34
C ARG A 30 26.69 48.19 14.47
N PRO A 31 27.49 47.80 15.47
CA PRO A 31 26.98 47.05 16.61
C PRO A 31 25.86 47.84 17.33
N GLY A 32 24.74 47.16 17.56
CA GLY A 32 23.56 47.79 18.24
C GLY A 32 22.60 48.54 17.34
N ALA A 33 22.84 48.63 16.02
CA ALA A 33 21.84 49.19 15.09
C ALA A 33 20.64 48.23 14.95
N SER A 34 19.42 48.79 14.94
CA SER A 34 18.19 47.99 14.82
C SER A 34 17.93 47.47 13.42
N GLU A 35 18.39 48.17 12.39
CA GLU A 35 18.13 47.83 10.98
C GLU A 35 18.68 46.46 10.58
N PRO A 36 19.93 46.04 10.93
CA PRO A 36 20.39 44.68 10.62
C PRO A 36 19.62 43.59 11.38
N GLN A 37 19.13 43.87 12.58
CA GLN A 37 18.31 42.92 13.36
C GLN A 37 16.94 42.74 12.71
N SER A 38 16.27 43.86 12.32
CA SER A 38 14.99 43.83 11.61
C SER A 38 15.13 43.05 10.28
N ALA A 39 16.21 43.29 9.51
CA ALA A 39 16.48 42.61 8.26
C ALA A 39 16.69 41.08 8.44
N GLN A 40 17.24 40.66 9.58
CA GLN A 40 17.34 39.20 9.87
C GLN A 40 15.97 38.58 10.16
N VAL A 41 15.05 39.30 10.81
CA VAL A 41 13.67 38.83 10.99
C VAL A 41 12.93 38.77 9.67
N GLU A 42 13.09 39.79 8.82
CA GLU A 42 12.53 39.78 7.46
C GLU A 42 13.07 38.61 6.62
N LEU A 43 14.37 38.32 6.69
CA LEU A 43 15.00 37.20 6.05
C LEU A 43 14.40 35.86 6.53
N ALA A 44 14.23 35.68 7.85
CA ALA A 44 13.64 34.48 8.42
C ALA A 44 12.18 34.29 7.95
N THR A 45 11.43 35.39 7.90
CA THR A 45 10.04 35.39 7.40
C THR A 45 9.99 35.02 5.92
N ALA A 46 10.86 35.59 5.08
CA ALA A 46 10.95 35.28 3.66
C ALA A 46 11.35 33.82 3.40
N GLN A 47 12.31 33.28 4.18
CA GLN A 47 12.71 31.89 4.11
C GLN A 47 11.53 30.95 4.44
N THR A 48 10.78 31.26 5.50
CA THR A 48 9.59 30.47 5.87
C THR A 48 8.54 30.52 4.76
N ALA A 49 8.27 31.72 4.21
CA ALA A 49 7.31 31.85 3.10
C ALA A 49 7.74 31.08 1.84
N ALA A 50 9.03 31.11 1.49
CA ALA A 50 9.58 30.35 0.37
C ALA A 50 9.46 28.83 0.61
N LYS A 51 9.77 28.36 1.81
CA LYS A 51 9.62 26.95 2.19
C LYS A 51 8.15 26.51 2.08
N LEU A 52 7.22 27.29 2.58
CA LEU A 52 5.78 26.97 2.49
C LEU A 52 5.28 26.93 1.05
N ARG A 53 5.75 27.84 0.17
CA ARG A 53 5.45 27.80 -1.27
C ARG A 53 6.01 26.53 -1.92
N GLN A 54 7.24 26.16 -1.56
CA GLN A 54 7.86 24.91 -2.05
C GLN A 54 7.03 23.70 -1.64
N LEU A 55 6.64 23.61 -0.35
CA LEU A 55 5.81 22.51 0.15
C LEU A 55 4.44 22.46 -0.56
N ALA A 56 3.80 23.60 -0.80
CA ALA A 56 2.55 23.66 -1.54
C ALA A 56 2.69 23.10 -2.98
N ASN A 57 3.75 23.49 -3.69
CA ASN A 57 4.01 23.02 -5.03
C ASN A 57 4.36 21.51 -5.06
N THR A 58 5.18 21.08 -4.09
CA THR A 58 5.57 19.66 -3.96
C THR A 58 4.35 18.79 -3.66
N GLY A 59 3.53 19.16 -2.68
CA GLY A 59 2.31 18.41 -2.36
C GLY A 59 1.37 18.30 -3.55
N LYS A 60 1.19 19.39 -4.30
CA LYS A 60 0.38 19.39 -5.52
C LYS A 60 0.93 18.49 -6.63
N SER A 61 2.25 18.48 -6.83
CA SER A 61 2.89 17.57 -7.79
C SER A 61 2.69 16.11 -7.37
N GLN A 62 2.87 15.80 -6.09
CA GLN A 62 2.69 14.46 -5.53
C GLN A 62 1.24 13.96 -5.68
N GLU A 63 0.24 14.83 -5.53
CA GLU A 63 -1.16 14.47 -5.83
C GLU A 63 -1.36 14.10 -7.31
N LEU A 64 -0.76 14.86 -8.23
CA LEU A 64 -0.84 14.60 -9.67
C LEU A 64 -0.18 13.28 -10.06
N ASP A 65 0.91 12.95 -9.38
CA ASP A 65 1.66 11.70 -9.57
C ASP A 65 1.06 10.51 -8.79
N GLU A 66 -0.06 10.74 -8.09
CA GLU A 66 -0.71 9.78 -7.17
C GLU A 66 0.22 9.25 -6.05
N ALA A 67 1.25 10.01 -5.71
CA ALA A 67 2.18 9.75 -4.62
C ALA A 67 1.58 10.22 -3.27
N TRP A 68 0.47 9.58 -2.88
CA TRP A 68 -0.40 10.03 -1.81
C TRP A 68 0.27 10.01 -0.42
N THR A 69 1.11 9.03 -0.15
CA THR A 69 1.84 8.93 1.14
C THR A 69 2.82 10.08 1.30
N GLU A 70 3.52 10.44 0.22
CA GLU A 70 4.45 11.55 0.17
C GLU A 70 3.69 12.88 0.27
N ALA A 71 2.53 13.00 -0.39
CA ALA A 71 1.69 14.20 -0.29
C ALA A 71 1.22 14.44 1.14
N VAL A 72 0.78 13.40 1.86
CA VAL A 72 0.42 13.48 3.28
C VAL A 72 1.59 14.02 4.10
N ALA A 73 2.79 13.44 3.97
CA ALA A 73 3.97 13.88 4.72
C ALA A 73 4.33 15.34 4.41
N THR A 74 4.20 15.77 3.14
CA THR A 74 4.48 17.14 2.71
C THR A 74 3.48 18.15 3.33
N TYR A 75 2.19 17.81 3.36
CA TYR A 75 1.18 18.66 3.99
C TYR A 75 1.31 18.69 5.52
N GLU A 76 1.65 17.59 6.16
CA GLU A 76 1.96 17.53 7.59
C GLU A 76 3.17 18.40 7.93
N GLU A 77 4.23 18.37 7.11
CA GLU A 77 5.39 19.28 7.27
C GLU A 77 4.96 20.76 7.18
N ALA A 78 4.13 21.10 6.21
CA ALA A 78 3.62 22.47 6.08
C ALA A 78 2.81 22.90 7.32
N LEU A 79 1.92 22.03 7.82
CA LEU A 79 1.10 22.27 9.00
C LEU A 79 1.92 22.33 10.30
N SER A 80 3.08 21.69 10.35
CA SER A 80 4.01 21.80 11.47
C SER A 80 4.65 23.20 11.57
N ILE A 81 4.79 23.90 10.43
CA ILE A 81 5.30 25.27 10.37
C ILE A 81 4.18 26.28 10.70
N ASP A 82 3.02 26.10 10.10
CA ASP A 82 1.83 26.92 10.35
C ASP A 82 0.55 26.05 10.23
N SER A 83 -0.05 25.78 11.37
CA SER A 83 -1.25 24.93 11.46
C SER A 83 -2.51 25.53 10.83
N THR A 84 -2.49 26.82 10.45
CA THR A 84 -3.63 27.55 9.87
C THR A 84 -3.69 27.54 8.36
N LEU A 85 -2.74 26.88 7.69
CA LEU A 85 -2.63 26.82 6.23
C LEU A 85 -3.77 26.03 5.60
N ILE A 86 -4.73 26.72 5.02
CA ILE A 86 -5.93 26.12 4.42
C ILE A 86 -5.56 25.10 3.32
N TYR A 87 -4.61 25.45 2.43
CA TYR A 87 -4.21 24.54 1.35
C TYR A 87 -3.65 23.22 1.87
N ALA A 88 -2.91 23.25 2.99
CA ALA A 88 -2.32 22.05 3.57
C ALA A 88 -3.37 21.23 4.35
N GLN A 89 -4.31 21.88 5.02
CA GLN A 89 -5.45 21.20 5.66
C GLN A 89 -6.33 20.51 4.63
N ASP A 90 -6.67 21.19 3.53
CA ASP A 90 -7.48 20.62 2.45
C ASP A 90 -6.75 19.52 1.69
N GLY A 91 -5.45 19.73 1.41
CA GLY A 91 -4.58 18.73 0.79
C GLY A 91 -4.48 17.47 1.65
N LEU A 92 -4.23 17.60 2.94
CA LEU A 92 -4.17 16.47 3.87
C LEU A 92 -5.50 15.71 3.93
N LYS A 93 -6.62 16.43 4.00
CA LYS A 93 -7.96 15.83 4.01
C LYS A 93 -8.26 15.00 2.76
N GLN A 94 -7.73 15.41 1.61
CA GLN A 94 -7.86 14.67 0.35
C GLN A 94 -6.85 13.53 0.22
N ALA A 95 -5.59 13.77 0.61
CA ALA A 95 -4.50 12.83 0.41
C ALA A 95 -4.55 11.66 1.42
N ALA A 96 -4.93 11.89 2.68
CA ALA A 96 -4.89 10.85 3.72
C ALA A 96 -5.73 9.60 3.36
N PRO A 97 -7.02 9.69 3.00
CA PRO A 97 -7.80 8.50 2.62
C PRO A 97 -7.27 7.84 1.34
N ARG A 98 -6.66 8.59 0.43
CA ARG A 98 -6.00 8.05 -0.77
C ARG A 98 -4.72 7.29 -0.43
N ALA A 99 -3.93 7.77 0.51
CA ALA A 99 -2.73 7.11 1.00
C ALA A 99 -3.05 5.80 1.73
N GLU A 100 -4.10 5.78 2.56
CA GLU A 100 -4.59 4.56 3.21
C GLU A 100 -5.02 3.51 2.18
N LEU A 101 -5.81 3.92 1.18
CA LEU A 101 -6.26 3.04 0.11
C LEU A 101 -5.10 2.53 -0.75
N ALA A 102 -4.16 3.39 -1.14
CA ALA A 102 -2.97 3.00 -1.91
C ALA A 102 -2.12 1.99 -1.14
N THR A 103 -1.97 2.19 0.18
CA THR A 103 -1.28 1.24 1.07
C THR A 103 -2.00 -0.10 1.12
N ALA A 104 -3.33 -0.10 1.25
CA ALA A 104 -4.13 -1.32 1.27
C ALA A 104 -4.03 -2.09 -0.06
N LEU A 105 -4.14 -1.39 -1.20
CA LEU A 105 -3.96 -1.97 -2.54
C LEU A 105 -2.57 -2.59 -2.70
N ASN A 106 -1.52 -1.86 -2.36
CA ASN A 106 -0.14 -2.34 -2.46
C ASN A 106 0.09 -3.59 -1.59
N ASN A 107 -0.47 -3.65 -0.38
CA ASN A 107 -0.38 -4.81 0.49
C ASN A 107 -1.07 -6.04 -0.12
N VAL A 108 -2.25 -5.88 -0.71
CA VAL A 108 -2.95 -6.99 -1.38
C VAL A 108 -2.18 -7.46 -2.61
N LEU A 109 -1.69 -6.55 -3.44
CA LEU A 109 -0.92 -6.89 -4.65
C LEU A 109 0.40 -7.61 -4.30
N LYS A 110 1.09 -7.16 -3.24
CA LYS A 110 2.34 -7.76 -2.78
C LYS A 110 2.15 -9.18 -2.22
N ASP A 111 1.08 -9.40 -1.46
CA ASP A 111 0.79 -10.66 -0.77
C ASP A 111 -0.33 -11.46 -1.49
N SER A 112 -0.36 -11.44 -2.82
CA SER A 112 -1.42 -12.05 -3.64
C SER A 112 -1.63 -13.55 -3.38
N GLU A 113 -0.62 -14.29 -2.93
CA GLU A 113 -0.75 -15.70 -2.55
C GLU A 113 -1.74 -15.92 -1.40
N ARG A 114 -1.97 -14.91 -0.55
CA ARG A 114 -2.95 -14.99 0.54
C ARG A 114 -4.40 -14.97 0.07
N LEU A 115 -4.67 -14.63 -1.20
CA LEU A 115 -6.01 -14.61 -1.77
C LEU A 115 -6.64 -16.02 -1.87
N VAL A 116 -5.89 -17.08 -1.64
CA VAL A 116 -6.42 -18.44 -1.44
C VAL A 116 -7.18 -18.59 -0.10
N ASP A 117 -6.89 -17.73 0.89
CA ASP A 117 -7.64 -17.66 2.15
C ASP A 117 -8.94 -16.85 1.96
N ALA A 118 -10.07 -17.40 2.40
CA ALA A 118 -11.39 -16.80 2.21
C ALA A 118 -11.53 -15.42 2.89
N ARG A 119 -10.85 -15.19 4.03
CA ARG A 119 -10.88 -13.89 4.72
C ARG A 119 -10.06 -12.86 3.98
N ALA A 120 -8.87 -13.24 3.52
CA ALA A 120 -8.01 -12.37 2.73
C ALA A 120 -8.68 -12.00 1.39
N LEU A 121 -9.31 -12.97 0.72
CA LEU A 121 -10.07 -12.73 -0.51
C LEU A 121 -11.19 -11.71 -0.28
N LYS A 122 -12.00 -11.90 0.79
CA LYS A 122 -13.09 -10.97 1.12
C LYS A 122 -12.57 -9.57 1.45
N ALA A 123 -11.44 -9.46 2.16
CA ALA A 123 -10.81 -8.17 2.44
C ALA A 123 -10.32 -7.49 1.16
N ALA A 124 -9.69 -8.23 0.25
CA ALA A 124 -9.24 -7.72 -1.04
C ALA A 124 -10.41 -7.26 -1.94
N GLU A 125 -11.55 -7.96 -1.90
CA GLU A 125 -12.77 -7.54 -2.59
C GLU A 125 -13.31 -6.21 -2.05
N ALA A 126 -13.24 -5.99 -0.73
CA ALA A 126 -13.64 -4.72 -0.13
C ALA A 126 -12.70 -3.58 -0.58
N VAL A 127 -11.37 -3.79 -0.52
CA VAL A 127 -10.38 -2.81 -1.01
C VAL A 127 -10.61 -2.49 -2.50
N PHE A 128 -10.92 -3.50 -3.32
CA PHE A 128 -11.25 -3.30 -4.73
C PHE A 128 -12.51 -2.46 -4.91
N ALA A 129 -13.56 -2.72 -4.13
CA ALA A 129 -14.81 -1.95 -4.19
C ALA A 129 -14.61 -0.49 -3.77
N ASP A 130 -13.85 -0.24 -2.70
CA ASP A 130 -13.50 1.11 -2.23
C ASP A 130 -12.70 1.87 -3.29
N ALA A 131 -11.71 1.20 -3.90
CA ALA A 131 -10.92 1.78 -4.99
C ALA A 131 -11.75 2.08 -6.25
N MET A 132 -12.72 1.22 -6.58
CA MET A 132 -13.65 1.43 -7.70
C MET A 132 -14.59 2.61 -7.46
N ALA A 133 -14.90 2.98 -6.24
CA ALA A 133 -15.72 4.14 -5.89
C ALA A 133 -15.02 5.49 -6.09
N ILE A 134 -13.70 5.49 -6.24
CA ILE A 134 -12.90 6.70 -6.44
C ILE A 134 -13.16 7.29 -7.82
N SER A 135 -13.39 8.61 -7.86
CA SER A 135 -13.54 9.39 -9.11
C SER A 135 -13.04 10.83 -8.88
N PRO A 136 -12.23 11.41 -9.79
CA PRO A 136 -11.58 10.73 -10.92
C PRO A 136 -10.48 9.77 -10.46
N ARG A 137 -10.17 8.80 -11.32
CA ARG A 137 -9.06 7.86 -11.13
C ARG A 137 -7.90 8.28 -11.99
N GLY A 138 -6.70 8.24 -11.42
CA GLY A 138 -5.47 8.44 -12.17
C GLY A 138 -4.88 7.12 -12.68
N PRO A 139 -3.80 7.20 -13.49
CA PRO A 139 -3.24 6.03 -14.16
C PRO A 139 -2.65 4.99 -13.19
N VAL A 140 -2.12 5.42 -12.03
CA VAL A 140 -1.55 4.48 -11.03
C VAL A 140 -2.69 3.64 -10.42
N LEU A 141 -3.78 4.28 -9.98
CA LEU A 141 -4.94 3.57 -9.44
C LEU A 141 -5.59 2.65 -10.47
N GLU A 142 -5.70 3.07 -11.73
CA GLU A 142 -6.27 2.23 -12.79
C GLU A 142 -5.41 0.98 -13.06
N ALA A 143 -4.09 1.12 -13.06
CA ALA A 143 -3.17 -0.02 -13.20
C ALA A 143 -3.30 -1.00 -12.02
N GLN A 144 -3.35 -0.50 -10.78
CA GLN A 144 -3.55 -1.31 -9.58
C GLN A 144 -4.89 -2.04 -9.59
N LEU A 145 -5.97 -1.37 -9.99
CA LEU A 145 -7.29 -1.98 -10.13
C LEU A 145 -7.31 -3.09 -11.18
N SER A 146 -6.69 -2.86 -12.34
CA SER A 146 -6.57 -3.87 -13.39
C SER A 146 -5.85 -5.12 -12.91
N GLU A 147 -4.75 -4.95 -12.18
CA GLU A 147 -3.98 -6.07 -11.64
C GLU A 147 -4.75 -6.81 -10.54
N LEU A 148 -5.33 -6.08 -9.59
CA LEU A 148 -6.14 -6.67 -8.53
C LEU A 148 -7.35 -7.43 -9.07
N GLN A 149 -8.00 -6.94 -10.12
CA GLN A 149 -9.12 -7.62 -10.78
C GLN A 149 -8.70 -8.98 -11.33
N LYS A 150 -7.52 -9.08 -11.98
CA LYS A 150 -6.98 -10.36 -12.47
C LYS A 150 -6.71 -11.33 -11.33
N LEU A 151 -6.11 -10.85 -10.24
CA LEU A 151 -5.82 -11.67 -9.05
C LEU A 151 -7.09 -12.16 -8.37
N LEU A 152 -8.12 -11.33 -8.24
CA LEU A 152 -9.43 -11.72 -7.69
C LEU A 152 -10.11 -12.77 -8.57
N LEU A 153 -10.05 -12.61 -9.90
CA LEU A 153 -10.58 -13.60 -10.83
C LEU A 153 -9.83 -14.92 -10.70
N TRP A 154 -8.50 -14.87 -10.68
CA TRP A 154 -7.64 -16.03 -10.47
C TRP A 154 -7.99 -16.77 -9.18
N ALA A 155 -8.11 -16.07 -8.04
CA ALA A 155 -8.43 -16.66 -6.75
C ALA A 155 -9.84 -17.29 -6.67
N LYS A 156 -10.76 -16.85 -7.53
CA LYS A 156 -12.14 -17.36 -7.61
C LYS A 156 -12.33 -18.48 -8.63
N THR A 157 -11.38 -18.68 -9.54
CA THR A 157 -11.49 -19.65 -10.63
C THR A 157 -11.45 -21.07 -10.05
N PRO A 158 -12.51 -21.89 -10.22
CA PRO A 158 -12.53 -23.25 -9.71
C PRO A 158 -11.59 -24.15 -10.49
N VAL A 159 -10.97 -25.11 -9.79
CA VAL A 159 -10.04 -26.10 -10.35
C VAL A 159 -10.60 -27.49 -10.12
N THR A 160 -10.61 -28.35 -11.15
CA THR A 160 -10.93 -29.76 -11.00
C THR A 160 -9.72 -30.51 -10.48
N VAL A 161 -9.89 -31.16 -9.32
CA VAL A 161 -8.89 -31.96 -8.62
C VAL A 161 -9.29 -33.43 -8.73
N LYS A 162 -8.35 -34.27 -9.15
CA LYS A 162 -8.52 -35.70 -9.22
C LYS A 162 -7.98 -36.38 -7.96
N PHE A 163 -8.83 -37.15 -7.29
CA PHE A 163 -8.43 -38.00 -6.16
C PHE A 163 -8.33 -39.45 -6.59
N ILE A 164 -7.28 -40.11 -6.12
CA ILE A 164 -7.02 -41.54 -6.35
C ILE A 164 -7.03 -42.25 -5.01
N SER A 165 -7.62 -43.45 -4.96
CA SER A 165 -7.66 -44.33 -3.78
C SER A 165 -7.66 -45.81 -4.19
N ASP A 166 -7.96 -46.73 -3.24
CA ASP A 166 -7.88 -48.18 -3.38
C ASP A 166 -9.23 -48.90 -3.20
N GLU A 167 -10.36 -48.17 -3.32
CA GLU A 167 -11.73 -48.68 -3.06
C GLU A 167 -11.99 -49.16 -1.62
N GLN A 168 -10.96 -49.24 -0.77
CA GLN A 168 -11.09 -49.74 0.61
C GLN A 168 -10.89 -48.65 1.63
N THR A 169 -10.21 -47.55 1.27
CA THR A 169 -10.02 -46.37 2.10
C THR A 169 -11.20 -45.43 1.93
N ASP A 170 -11.88 -45.09 3.04
CA ASP A 170 -12.92 -44.07 3.08
C ASP A 170 -12.25 -42.71 3.14
N VAL A 171 -12.43 -41.92 2.12
CA VAL A 171 -11.78 -40.61 1.97
C VAL A 171 -12.75 -39.50 2.32
N THR A 172 -12.32 -38.57 3.20
CA THR A 172 -13.04 -37.35 3.55
C THR A 172 -12.17 -36.12 3.29
N LEU A 173 -12.63 -35.18 2.48
CA LEU A 173 -12.05 -33.87 2.37
C LEU A 173 -12.57 -33.01 3.51
N LEU A 174 -11.72 -32.73 4.51
CA LEU A 174 -12.11 -32.07 5.75
C LEU A 174 -12.75 -30.70 5.48
N ARG A 175 -13.86 -30.43 6.15
CA ARG A 175 -14.67 -29.18 6.03
C ARG A 175 -15.30 -28.95 4.65
N VAL A 176 -15.21 -29.93 3.73
CA VAL A 176 -15.77 -29.81 2.38
C VAL A 176 -16.79 -30.91 2.12
N LYS A 177 -16.35 -32.17 1.99
CA LYS A 177 -17.21 -33.30 1.62
C LYS A 177 -16.57 -34.63 1.95
N ARG A 178 -17.39 -35.63 2.34
CA ARG A 178 -17.00 -37.04 2.33
C ARG A 178 -17.08 -37.56 0.90
N LEU A 179 -16.01 -38.16 0.39
CA LEU A 179 -15.93 -38.75 -0.94
C LEU A 179 -16.26 -40.25 -0.93
N GLY A 180 -16.10 -40.92 0.24
CA GLY A 180 -16.30 -42.38 0.36
C GLY A 180 -15.13 -43.18 -0.15
N SER A 181 -15.38 -44.45 -0.51
CA SER A 181 -14.40 -45.36 -1.09
C SER A 181 -14.54 -45.36 -2.61
N PHE A 182 -13.43 -45.22 -3.32
CA PHE A 182 -13.37 -45.12 -4.80
C PHE A 182 -12.00 -45.47 -5.33
N VAL A 183 -11.88 -45.73 -6.65
CA VAL A 183 -10.59 -45.79 -7.38
C VAL A 183 -10.18 -44.37 -7.79
N THR A 184 -11.10 -43.66 -8.42
CA THR A 184 -10.89 -42.30 -8.89
C THR A 184 -12.15 -41.45 -8.62
N SER A 185 -11.97 -40.24 -8.14
CA SER A 185 -13.04 -39.27 -7.94
C SER A 185 -12.54 -37.89 -8.34
N GLU A 186 -13.42 -37.07 -8.93
CA GLU A 186 -13.11 -35.70 -9.30
C GLU A 186 -13.97 -34.75 -8.49
N LEU A 187 -13.34 -33.65 -8.03
CA LEU A 187 -14.03 -32.59 -7.29
C LEU A 187 -13.53 -31.24 -7.75
N THR A 188 -14.47 -30.34 -8.02
CA THR A 188 -14.17 -28.97 -8.36
C THR A 188 -14.02 -28.15 -7.07
N LEU A 189 -12.84 -27.59 -6.84
CA LEU A 189 -12.47 -26.83 -5.65
C LEU A 189 -11.96 -25.43 -6.04
N ARG A 190 -12.15 -24.47 -5.15
CA ARG A 190 -11.50 -23.16 -5.30
C ARG A 190 -10.02 -23.28 -4.94
N PRO A 191 -9.17 -22.36 -5.40
CA PRO A 191 -7.80 -22.24 -4.88
C PRO A 191 -7.81 -22.15 -3.35
N GLY A 192 -6.88 -22.86 -2.69
CA GLY A 192 -6.84 -22.91 -1.24
C GLY A 192 -6.08 -24.08 -0.67
N ARG A 193 -5.98 -24.13 0.66
CA ARG A 193 -5.39 -25.22 1.42
C ARG A 193 -6.45 -26.20 1.86
N TYR A 194 -6.21 -27.48 1.59
CA TYR A 194 -7.12 -28.58 1.89
C TYR A 194 -6.40 -29.71 2.62
N THR A 195 -7.19 -30.52 3.33
CA THR A 195 -6.71 -31.73 3.99
C THR A 195 -7.64 -32.86 3.64
N ALA A 196 -7.11 -33.91 3.01
CA ALA A 196 -7.78 -35.17 2.82
C ALA A 196 -7.43 -36.13 3.98
N LEU A 197 -8.43 -36.79 4.54
CA LEU A 197 -8.33 -37.84 5.55
C LEU A 197 -8.79 -39.13 4.93
N GLY A 198 -7.94 -40.17 4.93
CA GLY A 198 -8.28 -41.55 4.57
C GLY A 198 -8.37 -42.42 5.82
N VAL A 199 -9.42 -43.18 5.96
CA VAL A 199 -9.66 -44.14 7.05
C VAL A 199 -9.98 -45.53 6.51
N ARG A 200 -9.34 -46.58 7.08
CA ARG A 200 -9.58 -47.96 6.73
C ARG A 200 -9.42 -48.85 7.95
N ASN A 201 -10.37 -49.75 8.18
CA ASN A 201 -10.32 -50.67 9.32
C ASN A 201 -9.06 -51.58 9.28
N GLY A 202 -8.33 -51.61 10.42
CA GLY A 202 -7.07 -52.38 10.54
C GLY A 202 -5.85 -51.69 9.93
N PHE A 203 -5.96 -50.45 9.51
CA PHE A 203 -4.89 -49.65 8.96
C PHE A 203 -4.79 -48.31 9.67
N ARG A 204 -3.59 -47.73 9.64
CA ARG A 204 -3.35 -46.38 10.15
C ARG A 204 -4.01 -45.36 9.24
N ASP A 205 -4.71 -44.37 9.86
CA ASP A 205 -5.28 -43.24 9.13
C ASP A 205 -4.21 -42.43 8.39
N VAL A 206 -4.51 -42.03 7.16
CA VAL A 206 -3.64 -41.14 6.38
C VAL A 206 -4.22 -39.75 6.30
N ARG A 207 -3.37 -38.75 6.50
CA ARG A 207 -3.75 -37.33 6.38
C ARG A 207 -2.82 -36.63 5.40
N ILE A 208 -3.39 -36.06 4.33
CA ILE A 208 -2.65 -35.41 3.26
C ILE A 208 -3.08 -33.93 3.21
N ASN A 209 -2.11 -33.04 3.43
CA ASN A 209 -2.30 -31.59 3.25
C ASN A 209 -1.81 -31.21 1.85
N PHE A 210 -2.59 -30.45 1.12
CA PHE A 210 -2.26 -30.01 -0.23
C PHE A 210 -2.81 -28.63 -0.53
N ASP A 211 -2.13 -27.92 -1.44
CA ASP A 211 -2.51 -26.59 -1.92
C ASP A 211 -3.02 -26.69 -3.35
N ILE A 212 -4.17 -26.07 -3.64
CA ILE A 212 -4.72 -25.96 -4.99
C ILE A 212 -4.46 -24.54 -5.50
N LYS A 213 -3.80 -24.46 -6.67
CA LYS A 213 -3.60 -23.23 -7.43
C LYS A 213 -4.37 -23.35 -8.75
N PRO A 214 -4.89 -22.25 -9.33
CA PRO A 214 -5.72 -22.30 -10.55
C PRO A 214 -5.12 -23.02 -11.74
N GLU A 215 -3.80 -23.05 -11.87
CA GLU A 215 -3.09 -23.68 -12.98
C GLU A 215 -2.65 -25.13 -12.69
N SER A 216 -2.93 -25.62 -11.48
CA SER A 216 -2.47 -26.96 -11.08
C SER A 216 -3.46 -28.04 -11.54
N ARG A 217 -2.97 -29.03 -12.30
CA ARG A 217 -3.62 -30.33 -12.42
C ARG A 217 -3.25 -31.15 -11.19
N ALA A 218 -3.96 -30.94 -10.09
CA ALA A 218 -3.67 -31.65 -8.85
C ALA A 218 -4.27 -33.06 -8.91
N GLU A 219 -3.41 -34.05 -8.75
CA GLU A 219 -3.79 -35.45 -8.51
C GLU A 219 -3.36 -35.80 -7.09
N ILE A 220 -4.30 -36.24 -6.25
CA ILE A 220 -4.10 -36.47 -4.81
C ILE A 220 -4.37 -37.93 -4.53
N ASP A 221 -3.33 -38.68 -4.13
CA ASP A 221 -3.42 -40.10 -3.77
C ASP A 221 -3.68 -40.25 -2.26
N VAL A 222 -4.80 -40.88 -1.90
CA VAL A 222 -5.22 -41.04 -0.49
C VAL A 222 -5.49 -42.52 -0.24
N ARG A 223 -4.48 -43.28 0.25
CA ARG A 223 -4.57 -44.68 0.57
C ARG A 223 -4.00 -44.98 1.94
N CYS A 224 -4.69 -45.80 2.72
CA CYS A 224 -4.15 -46.37 3.97
C CYS A 224 -3.31 -47.59 3.67
N LEU A 225 -1.98 -47.49 3.80
CA LEU A 225 -1.03 -48.55 3.41
C LEU A 225 -0.41 -49.29 4.62
N GLU A 226 -0.40 -48.69 5.79
CA GLU A 226 0.19 -49.24 7.02
C GLU A 226 -0.87 -50.03 7.80
N ALA A 227 -0.75 -51.32 7.94
CA ALA A 227 -1.56 -52.14 8.82
C ALA A 227 -1.21 -51.88 10.32
N ILE A 228 -2.20 -51.99 11.22
CA ILE A 228 -2.06 -51.81 12.66
C ILE A 228 -2.03 -53.16 13.33
#